data_4b4c69ead2a9a6c29508fb0dedd61a1b
#
_entry.id   4b4c69ead2a9a6c29508fb0dedd61a1b
#
_cell.length_a   1.000
_cell.length_b   1.000
_cell.length_c   1.000
_cell.angle_alpha   90.00
_cell.angle_beta   90.00
_cell.angle_gamma   90.00
#
_symmetry.space_group_name_H-M   'P 1'
#
loop_
_entity.id
_entity.type
_entity.pdbx_description
1 polymer ?
#
loop_
_entity_poly.entity_id
_entity_poly.type
_entity_poly.pdbx_seq_one_letter_code
_entity_poly.pdbx_strand_id
1 'polypeptide(L)'
;MKKILVFFLAAYASCVFSNNTIIAIVNNTPIALNSVQINLLEVNTKDEQIKIINNFIDNILQVHKATELDVTPTKRDIENVLNDIAQSNNLSLKALIDFEDFYYIEKEVFEKLSILNLQSFITKDLMVSEEQILMLCSNKNVIKDEKQ
;
A
#
# COMPACT_ATOMS: atom_id res chain seq x y z
N MET A 1 -54.24 -3.19 5.14
CA MET A 1 -52.99 -3.22 5.96
C MET A 1 -51.85 -3.99 5.31
N LYS A 2 -52.07 -5.17 4.69
CA LYS A 2 -50.97 -5.94 4.03
C LYS A 2 -50.26 -5.21 2.86
N LYS A 3 -50.98 -4.38 2.08
CA LYS A 3 -50.38 -3.63 0.95
C LYS A 3 -49.48 -2.48 1.37
N ILE A 4 -49.69 -1.87 2.54
CA ILE A 4 -48.85 -0.80 3.08
C ILE A 4 -47.53 -1.37 3.62
N LEU A 5 -47.55 -2.56 4.20
CA LEU A 5 -46.35 -3.23 4.70
C LEU A 5 -45.35 -3.58 3.58
N VAL A 6 -45.86 -4.02 2.42
CA VAL A 6 -45.01 -4.34 1.24
C VAL A 6 -44.34 -3.10 0.67
N PHE A 7 -45.04 -1.94 0.71
CA PHE A 7 -44.47 -0.66 0.24
C PHE A 7 -43.34 -0.17 1.14
N PHE A 8 -43.44 -0.37 2.46
CA PHE A 8 -42.38 -0.05 3.41
C PHE A 8 -41.14 -0.96 3.25
N LEU A 9 -41.34 -2.25 2.97
CA LEU A 9 -40.24 -3.19 2.72
C LEU A 9 -39.47 -2.86 1.44
N ALA A 10 -40.15 -2.39 0.38
CA ALA A 10 -39.51 -2.01 -0.87
C ALA A 10 -38.69 -0.69 -0.73
N ALA A 11 -39.10 0.21 0.16
CA ALA A 11 -38.35 1.47 0.41
C ALA A 11 -37.03 1.26 1.19
N TYR A 12 -36.90 0.18 1.97
CA TYR A 12 -35.66 -0.15 2.69
C TYR A 12 -34.61 -0.82 1.82
N ALA A 13 -34.97 -1.39 0.67
CA ALA A 13 -34.03 -2.10 -0.22
C ALA A 13 -33.15 -1.16 -1.05
N SER A 14 -33.39 0.14 -1.05
CA SER A 14 -32.69 1.10 -1.92
C SER A 14 -31.46 1.76 -1.32
N CYS A 15 -31.04 1.42 -0.10
CA CYS A 15 -29.96 2.14 0.62
C CYS A 15 -28.62 1.42 0.70
N VAL A 16 -28.38 0.33 -0.04
CA VAL A 16 -27.10 -0.40 0.05
C VAL A 16 -26.37 -0.41 -1.30
N PHE A 17 -26.23 0.74 -1.94
CA PHE A 17 -25.18 0.91 -2.94
C PHE A 17 -24.00 1.60 -2.25
N SER A 18 -23.09 0.79 -1.73
CA SER A 18 -21.73 1.26 -1.42
C SER A 18 -21.12 1.70 -2.74
N ASN A 19 -21.15 3.00 -3.01
CA ASN A 19 -20.54 3.59 -4.20
C ASN A 19 -19.01 3.53 -4.06
N ASN A 20 -18.44 2.40 -4.45
CA ASN A 20 -16.99 2.26 -4.55
C ASN A 20 -16.54 2.99 -5.83
N THR A 21 -16.30 4.30 -5.72
CA THR A 21 -15.93 5.15 -6.85
C THR A 21 -14.49 4.85 -7.26
N ILE A 22 -14.27 4.61 -8.56
CA ILE A 22 -12.94 4.50 -9.14
C ILE A 22 -12.41 5.93 -9.33
N ILE A 23 -11.26 6.26 -8.73
CA ILE A 23 -10.63 7.57 -8.81
C ILE A 23 -9.51 7.64 -9.85
N ALA A 24 -8.92 6.50 -10.20
CA ALA A 24 -7.90 6.39 -11.24
C ALA A 24 -7.84 4.96 -11.80
N ILE A 25 -7.27 4.80 -12.99
CA ILE A 25 -6.94 3.50 -13.59
C ILE A 25 -5.49 3.55 -14.05
N VAL A 26 -4.68 2.62 -13.58
CA VAL A 26 -3.25 2.52 -13.87
C VAL A 26 -2.96 1.14 -14.47
N ASN A 27 -2.53 1.08 -15.74
CA ASN A 27 -2.27 -0.17 -16.45
C ASN A 27 -3.40 -1.21 -16.28
N ASN A 28 -4.65 -0.80 -16.51
CA ASN A 28 -5.87 -1.58 -16.31
C ASN A 28 -6.19 -1.96 -14.84
N THR A 29 -5.41 -1.50 -13.87
CA THR A 29 -5.70 -1.68 -12.44
C THR A 29 -6.49 -0.49 -11.92
N PRO A 30 -7.75 -0.67 -11.49
CA PRO A 30 -8.55 0.42 -10.94
C PRO A 30 -8.10 0.74 -9.51
N ILE A 31 -7.99 2.03 -9.20
CA ILE A 31 -7.83 2.55 -7.84
C ILE A 31 -9.21 3.01 -7.36
N ALA A 32 -9.73 2.32 -6.37
CA ALA A 32 -10.99 2.68 -5.77
C ALA A 32 -10.82 3.70 -4.64
N LEU A 33 -11.79 4.57 -4.44
CA LEU A 33 -11.74 5.60 -3.39
C LEU A 33 -11.53 4.98 -2.00
N ASN A 34 -12.19 3.86 -1.71
CA ASN A 34 -12.08 3.21 -0.40
C ASN A 34 -10.65 2.72 -0.08
N SER A 35 -9.84 2.36 -1.09
CA SER A 35 -8.45 1.91 -0.87
C SER A 35 -7.52 3.03 -0.42
N VAL A 36 -7.87 4.28 -0.64
CA VAL A 36 -7.08 5.47 -0.25
C VAL A 36 -7.79 6.34 0.79
N GLN A 37 -9.05 6.07 1.09
CA GLN A 37 -9.91 6.93 1.88
C GLN A 37 -9.35 7.22 3.28
N ILE A 38 -8.82 6.21 3.96
CA ILE A 38 -8.26 6.37 5.31
C ILE A 38 -7.11 7.38 5.27
N ASN A 39 -6.18 7.23 4.33
CA ASN A 39 -5.05 8.14 4.18
C ASN A 39 -5.49 9.54 3.78
N LEU A 40 -6.55 9.68 2.96
CA LEU A 40 -7.10 10.99 2.57
C LEU A 40 -7.77 11.71 3.72
N LEU A 41 -8.33 11.00 4.72
CA LEU A 41 -8.92 11.59 5.91
C LEU A 41 -7.89 12.14 6.91
N GLU A 42 -6.65 11.66 6.83
CA GLU A 42 -5.56 12.10 7.71
C GLU A 42 -4.95 13.44 7.30
N VAL A 43 -5.26 13.92 6.09
CA VAL A 43 -4.69 15.14 5.51
C VAL A 43 -5.78 16.19 5.23
N ASN A 44 -5.41 17.46 5.39
CA ASN A 44 -6.38 18.57 5.30
C ASN A 44 -6.22 19.41 4.03
N THR A 45 -5.09 19.27 3.31
CA THR A 45 -4.84 20.07 2.13
C THR A 45 -5.02 19.26 0.84
N LYS A 46 -5.47 19.94 -0.21
CA LYS A 46 -5.64 19.32 -1.52
C LYS A 46 -4.32 18.79 -2.10
N ASP A 47 -3.23 19.49 -1.84
CA ASP A 47 -1.91 19.10 -2.33
C ASP A 47 -1.42 17.81 -1.66
N GLU A 48 -1.67 17.64 -0.36
CA GLU A 48 -1.38 16.40 0.36
C GLU A 48 -2.25 15.24 -0.14
N GLN A 49 -3.53 15.50 -0.42
CA GLN A 49 -4.42 14.49 -1.00
C GLN A 49 -3.93 14.01 -2.37
N ILE A 50 -3.51 14.94 -3.24
CA ILE A 50 -2.93 14.62 -4.55
C ILE A 50 -1.64 13.81 -4.38
N LYS A 51 -0.79 14.16 -3.41
CA LYS A 51 0.44 13.41 -3.13
C LYS A 51 0.16 11.97 -2.70
N ILE A 52 -0.85 11.74 -1.86
CA ILE A 52 -1.27 10.40 -1.46
C ILE A 52 -1.71 9.58 -2.69
N ILE A 53 -2.57 10.16 -3.54
CA ILE A 53 -3.05 9.47 -4.76
C ILE A 53 -1.86 9.15 -5.69
N ASN A 54 -0.94 10.08 -5.89
CA ASN A 54 0.25 9.84 -6.72
C ASN A 54 1.12 8.73 -6.13
N ASN A 55 1.33 8.67 -4.83
CA ASN A 55 2.08 7.58 -4.19
C ASN A 55 1.41 6.21 -4.43
N PHE A 56 0.08 6.14 -4.40
CA PHE A 56 -0.64 4.90 -4.75
C PHE A 56 -0.44 4.52 -6.22
N ILE A 57 -0.48 5.49 -7.13
CA ILE A 57 -0.21 5.27 -8.55
C ILE A 57 1.21 4.74 -8.74
N ASP A 58 2.19 5.38 -8.11
CA ASP A 58 3.61 5.01 -8.20
C ASP A 58 3.85 3.60 -7.66
N ASN A 59 3.21 3.21 -6.55
CA ASN A 59 3.29 1.86 -6.00
C ASN A 59 2.76 0.82 -6.99
N ILE A 60 1.59 1.06 -7.59
CA ILE A 60 1.02 0.15 -8.60
C ILE A 60 1.96 0.01 -9.78
N LEU A 61 2.53 1.11 -10.29
CA LEU A 61 3.48 1.09 -11.41
C LEU A 61 4.73 0.28 -11.06
N GLN A 62 5.26 0.44 -9.84
CA GLN A 62 6.44 -0.31 -9.38
C GLN A 62 6.13 -1.81 -9.26
N VAL A 63 4.99 -2.20 -8.71
CA VAL A 63 4.58 -3.62 -8.64
C VAL A 63 4.41 -4.22 -10.03
N HIS A 64 3.77 -3.50 -10.96
CA HIS A 64 3.67 -3.95 -12.35
C HIS A 64 5.05 -4.11 -12.99
N LYS A 65 5.96 -3.17 -12.74
CA LYS A 65 7.33 -3.26 -13.28
C LYS A 65 8.12 -4.42 -12.66
N ALA A 66 7.95 -4.70 -11.37
CA ALA A 66 8.54 -5.87 -10.72
C ALA A 66 8.05 -7.17 -11.35
N THR A 67 6.76 -7.24 -11.69
CA THR A 67 6.16 -8.39 -12.36
C THR A 67 6.70 -8.55 -13.79
N GLU A 68 6.79 -7.46 -14.54
CA GLU A 68 7.33 -7.46 -15.90
C GLU A 68 8.79 -7.93 -15.96
N LEU A 69 9.59 -7.57 -14.94
CA LEU A 69 11.00 -7.93 -14.84
C LEU A 69 11.24 -9.28 -14.11
N ASP A 70 10.17 -9.98 -13.72
CA ASP A 70 10.22 -11.25 -12.99
C ASP A 70 11.05 -11.18 -11.67
N VAL A 71 10.92 -10.06 -10.96
CA VAL A 71 11.59 -9.81 -9.67
C VAL A 71 10.62 -9.76 -8.49
N THR A 72 9.42 -10.31 -8.65
CA THR A 72 8.44 -10.42 -7.58
C THR A 72 8.92 -11.37 -6.47
N PRO A 73 8.43 -11.22 -5.22
CA PRO A 73 8.81 -12.08 -4.11
C PRO A 73 8.34 -13.53 -4.35
N THR A 74 9.13 -14.48 -3.85
CA THR A 74 8.70 -15.87 -3.81
C THR A 74 7.68 -16.09 -2.69
N LYS A 75 6.92 -17.19 -2.77
CA LYS A 75 6.01 -17.59 -1.68
C LYS A 75 6.73 -17.68 -0.33
N ARG A 76 7.96 -18.19 -0.31
CA ARG A 76 8.77 -18.30 0.90
C ARG A 76 9.12 -16.93 1.50
N ASP A 77 9.42 -15.94 0.66
CA ASP A 77 9.73 -14.59 1.13
C ASP A 77 8.51 -13.97 1.81
N ILE A 78 7.32 -14.15 1.23
CA ILE A 78 6.06 -13.69 1.80
C ILE A 78 5.79 -14.40 3.14
N GLU A 79 5.91 -15.74 3.18
CA GLU A 79 5.70 -16.52 4.40
C GLU A 79 6.66 -16.10 5.53
N ASN A 80 7.92 -15.80 5.23
CA ASN A 80 8.88 -15.32 6.22
C ASN A 80 8.40 -13.99 6.83
N VAL A 81 8.01 -13.01 6.02
CA VAL A 81 7.53 -11.71 6.50
C VAL A 81 6.22 -11.85 7.29
N LEU A 82 5.30 -12.69 6.82
CA LEU A 82 4.06 -12.96 7.55
C LEU A 82 4.32 -13.59 8.92
N ASN A 83 5.32 -14.49 9.01
CA ASN A 83 5.72 -15.08 10.28
C ASN A 83 6.34 -14.03 11.22
N ASP A 84 7.18 -13.12 10.71
CA ASP A 84 7.74 -12.02 11.50
C ASP A 84 6.64 -11.06 12.01
N ILE A 85 5.65 -10.76 11.17
CA ILE A 85 4.47 -9.97 11.56
C ILE A 85 3.70 -10.68 12.68
N ALA A 86 3.45 -11.98 12.54
CA ALA A 86 2.76 -12.77 13.55
C ALA A 86 3.51 -12.74 14.90
N GLN A 87 4.81 -13.02 14.88
CA GLN A 87 5.66 -13.02 16.07
C GLN A 87 5.70 -11.65 16.75
N SER A 88 5.85 -10.57 15.98
CA SER A 88 5.86 -9.19 16.49
C SER A 88 4.56 -8.80 17.20
N ASN A 89 3.45 -9.45 16.82
CA ASN A 89 2.13 -9.26 17.42
C ASN A 89 1.77 -10.34 18.47
N ASN A 90 2.73 -11.19 18.85
CA ASN A 90 2.54 -12.31 19.78
C ASN A 90 1.46 -13.31 19.28
N LEU A 91 1.38 -13.52 17.97
CA LEU A 91 0.48 -14.46 17.31
C LEU A 91 1.28 -15.63 16.73
N SER A 92 0.61 -16.77 16.54
CA SER A 92 1.12 -17.79 15.63
C SER A 92 0.79 -17.43 14.19
N LEU A 93 1.59 -17.90 13.21
CA LEU A 93 1.28 -17.70 11.79
C LEU A 93 -0.12 -18.22 11.44
N LYS A 94 -0.52 -19.36 12.04
CA LYS A 94 -1.88 -19.89 11.84
C LYS A 94 -2.96 -18.92 12.33
N ALA A 95 -2.76 -18.32 13.51
CA ALA A 95 -3.72 -17.33 14.03
C ALA A 95 -3.79 -16.08 13.13
N LEU A 96 -2.67 -15.66 12.51
CA LEU A 96 -2.67 -14.56 11.55
C LEU A 96 -3.43 -14.94 10.27
N ILE A 97 -3.27 -16.17 9.77
CA ILE A 97 -3.98 -16.66 8.57
C ILE A 97 -5.49 -16.77 8.80
N ASP A 98 -5.92 -17.09 10.02
CA ASP A 98 -7.34 -17.22 10.36
C ASP A 98 -8.05 -15.84 10.54
N PHE A 99 -7.35 -14.71 10.40
CA PHE A 99 -7.97 -13.38 10.42
C PHE A 99 -8.80 -13.13 9.15
N GLU A 100 -9.96 -12.49 9.32
CA GLU A 100 -10.87 -12.14 8.23
C GLU A 100 -10.19 -11.29 7.14
N ASP A 101 -9.30 -10.39 7.57
CA ASP A 101 -8.58 -9.46 6.69
C ASP A 101 -7.22 -10.00 6.20
N PHE A 102 -6.91 -11.29 6.40
CA PHE A 102 -5.62 -11.87 6.05
C PHE A 102 -5.24 -11.63 4.58
N TYR A 103 -6.20 -11.71 3.67
CA TYR A 103 -5.97 -11.43 2.24
C TYR A 103 -5.35 -10.04 2.00
N TYR A 104 -5.79 -9.03 2.73
CA TYR A 104 -5.25 -7.66 2.58
C TYR A 104 -3.83 -7.56 3.15
N ILE A 105 -3.54 -8.26 4.24
CA ILE A 105 -2.20 -8.32 4.84
C ILE A 105 -1.22 -9.00 3.87
N GLU A 106 -1.59 -10.17 3.34
CA GLU A 106 -0.76 -10.91 2.37
C GLU A 106 -0.50 -10.08 1.11
N LYS A 107 -1.53 -9.43 0.58
CA LYS A 107 -1.43 -8.54 -0.58
C LYS A 107 -0.48 -7.37 -0.30
N GLU A 108 -0.59 -6.72 0.84
CA GLU A 108 0.29 -5.61 1.22
C GLU A 108 1.75 -6.06 1.36
N VAL A 109 1.99 -7.24 1.94
CA VAL A 109 3.33 -7.84 2.02
C VAL A 109 3.89 -8.11 0.62
N PHE A 110 3.10 -8.72 -0.27
CA PHE A 110 3.49 -8.95 -1.65
C PHE A 110 3.86 -7.64 -2.37
N GLU A 111 3.04 -6.61 -2.27
CA GLU A 111 3.27 -5.32 -2.93
C GLU A 111 4.55 -4.65 -2.41
N LYS A 112 4.73 -4.59 -1.10
CA LYS A 112 5.94 -4.01 -0.47
C LYS A 112 7.22 -4.76 -0.85
N LEU A 113 7.20 -6.07 -0.81
CA LEU A 113 8.36 -6.89 -1.20
C LEU A 113 8.65 -6.74 -2.70
N SER A 114 7.63 -6.66 -3.56
CA SER A 114 7.82 -6.44 -4.99
C SER A 114 8.53 -5.12 -5.28
N ILE A 115 8.15 -4.05 -4.58
CA ILE A 115 8.79 -2.74 -4.69
C ILE A 115 10.24 -2.80 -4.20
N LEU A 116 10.50 -3.43 -3.06
CA LEU A 116 11.86 -3.60 -2.52
C LEU A 116 12.75 -4.42 -3.47
N ASN A 117 12.24 -5.51 -4.02
CA ASN A 117 12.97 -6.33 -4.98
C ASN A 117 13.28 -5.54 -6.26
N LEU A 118 12.32 -4.77 -6.77
CA LEU A 118 12.53 -3.90 -7.92
C LEU A 118 13.64 -2.87 -7.65
N GLN A 119 13.57 -2.19 -6.50
CA GLN A 119 14.58 -1.20 -6.09
C GLN A 119 15.97 -1.85 -5.97
N SER A 120 16.05 -3.00 -5.32
CA SER A 120 17.29 -3.77 -5.21
C SER A 120 17.83 -4.19 -6.58
N PHE A 121 16.96 -4.64 -7.49
CA PHE A 121 17.33 -5.03 -8.84
C PHE A 121 17.90 -3.86 -9.64
N ILE A 122 17.29 -2.67 -9.55
CA ILE A 122 17.74 -1.47 -10.27
C ILE A 122 19.06 -0.95 -9.69
N THR A 123 19.24 -1.05 -8.38
CA THR A 123 20.39 -0.46 -7.69
C THR A 123 21.58 -1.42 -7.49
N LYS A 124 21.42 -2.71 -7.81
CA LYS A 124 22.47 -3.73 -7.57
C LYS A 124 23.84 -3.42 -8.16
N ASP A 125 23.85 -2.69 -9.29
CA ASP A 125 25.09 -2.34 -10.00
C ASP A 125 25.56 -0.91 -9.70
N LEU A 126 24.88 -0.20 -8.77
CA LEU A 126 25.30 1.14 -8.34
C LEU A 126 26.46 1.02 -7.35
N MET A 127 27.66 1.36 -7.81
CA MET A 127 28.80 1.51 -6.93
C MET A 127 28.81 2.94 -6.36
N VAL A 128 28.54 3.09 -5.08
CA VAL A 128 28.69 4.37 -4.35
C VAL A 128 30.08 4.40 -3.77
N SER A 129 30.89 5.41 -4.13
CA SER A 129 32.23 5.57 -3.55
C SER A 129 32.15 6.05 -2.09
N GLU A 130 33.13 5.68 -1.26
CA GLU A 130 33.23 6.15 0.13
C GLU A 130 33.21 7.68 0.20
N GLU A 131 33.80 8.36 -0.78
CA GLU A 131 33.86 9.82 -0.87
C GLU A 131 32.45 10.43 -1.07
N GLN A 132 31.59 9.79 -1.89
CA GLN A 132 30.18 10.21 -2.07
C GLN A 132 29.38 10.00 -0.78
N ILE A 133 29.62 8.92 -0.04
CA ILE A 133 28.99 8.66 1.26
C ILE A 133 29.38 9.73 2.26
N LEU A 134 30.68 10.07 2.34
CA LEU A 134 31.17 11.10 3.23
C LEU A 134 30.61 12.49 2.92
N MET A 135 30.48 12.84 1.62
CA MET A 135 29.84 14.09 1.20
C MET A 135 28.38 14.17 1.61
N LEU A 136 27.62 13.09 1.46
CA LEU A 136 26.23 13.04 1.88
C LEU A 136 26.07 13.14 3.41
N CYS A 137 26.96 12.50 4.17
CA CYS A 137 26.96 12.58 5.63
C CYS A 137 27.36 13.98 6.14
N SER A 138 28.30 14.64 5.51
CA SER A 138 28.72 16.01 5.88
C SER A 138 27.64 17.04 5.61
N ASN A 139 26.96 16.96 4.45
CA ASN A 139 25.83 17.82 4.12
C ASN A 139 24.62 17.67 5.06
N LYS A 140 24.39 16.45 5.58
CA LYS A 140 23.30 16.21 6.53
C LYS A 140 23.54 16.85 7.91
N ASN A 141 24.79 17.06 8.29
CA ASN A 141 25.15 17.75 9.52
C ASN A 141 24.98 19.27 9.40
N VAL A 142 25.21 19.85 8.22
CA VAL A 142 25.03 21.30 7.98
C VAL A 142 23.54 21.70 8.08
N ILE A 143 22.61 20.83 7.63
CA ILE A 143 21.16 21.11 7.69
C ILE A 143 20.62 21.06 9.13
N LYS A 144 21.32 20.41 10.08
CA LYS A 144 20.90 20.37 11.48
C LYS A 144 21.26 21.64 12.24
N ASP A 145 22.33 22.31 11.86
CA ASP A 145 22.81 23.51 12.56
C ASP A 145 22.05 24.79 12.13
N GLU A 146 21.33 24.78 11.00
CA GLU A 146 20.51 25.93 10.57
C GLU A 146 19.11 25.99 11.21
N LYS A 147 18.76 25.05 12.10
CA LYS A 147 17.44 24.98 12.78
C LYS A 147 17.52 25.20 14.30
N GLN A 148 18.57 25.88 14.80
CA GLN A 148 18.59 26.38 16.17
C GLN A 148 18.35 27.87 16.25
#